data_10491431253520a8e6628e27e5a3bd1b
#
_entry.id   10491431253520a8e6628e27e5a3bd1b
#
_cell.length_a   1.000
_cell.length_b   1.000
_cell.length_c   1.000
_cell.angle_alpha   90.00
_cell.angle_beta   90.00
_cell.angle_gamma   90.00
#
_symmetry.space_group_name_H-M   'P 1'
#
loop_
_entity.id
_entity.type
_entity.pdbx_description
1 polymer ?
#
loop_
_entity_poly.entity_id
_entity_poly.type
_entity_poly.pdbx_seq_one_letter_code
_entity_poly.pdbx_strand_id
1 'polypeptide(L)'
;SPVQFRFKCSKLPTVEFFCQTANIPGISLGQATIDTPLKSIPFPGDELNYQDLGISFLVDENLNNYKEIHDWLIGLGAPQNHNQFSTLRDTGTDRFPGQTTNSPNNNTVPDGGTYSDATLTILNSKNIAKVEIRFHNIFPTSLGALSYDVQASDVNYLQANVDFSYMYYEIVQL
;
A
#
# COMPACT_ATOMS: atom_id res chain seq x y z
N SER A 1 21.12 9.18 12.79
CA SER A 1 20.24 8.39 13.66
C SER A 1 19.41 7.47 12.80
N PRO A 2 19.40 6.16 13.04
CA PRO A 2 18.54 5.27 12.27
C PRO A 2 17.07 5.63 12.57
N VAL A 3 16.37 6.00 11.53
CA VAL A 3 14.94 6.29 11.62
C VAL A 3 14.21 4.95 11.59
N GLN A 4 13.53 4.63 12.66
CA GLN A 4 12.66 3.46 12.71
C GLN A 4 11.27 3.84 12.22
N PHE A 5 10.61 2.88 11.59
CA PHE A 5 9.25 3.06 11.10
C PHE A 5 8.42 1.81 11.35
N ARG A 6 7.11 1.98 11.30
CA ARG A 6 6.13 0.89 11.35
C ARG A 6 5.12 1.09 10.24
N PHE A 7 4.92 0.07 9.42
CA PHE A 7 3.87 0.04 8.42
C PHE A 7 2.72 -0.82 8.90
N LYS A 8 1.51 -0.30 8.80
CA LYS A 8 0.28 -1.02 9.14
C LYS A 8 -0.73 -0.86 8.02
N CYS A 9 -1.24 -1.98 7.53
CA CYS A 9 -2.33 -2.02 6.58
C CYS A 9 -3.45 -2.91 7.13
N SER A 10 -4.67 -2.43 7.10
CA SER A 10 -5.81 -3.15 7.70
C SER A 10 -6.05 -4.52 7.09
N LYS A 11 -5.75 -4.69 5.79
CA LYS A 11 -5.87 -5.98 5.09
C LYS A 11 -4.66 -6.90 5.23
N LEU A 12 -3.53 -6.40 5.68
CA LEU A 12 -2.26 -7.11 5.69
C LEU A 12 -1.66 -7.16 7.09
N PRO A 13 -2.31 -7.84 8.06
CA PRO A 13 -1.85 -7.79 9.44
C PRO A 13 -0.49 -8.46 9.65
N THR A 14 -0.10 -9.44 8.82
CA THR A 14 1.19 -10.12 8.96
C THR A 14 2.35 -9.38 8.31
N VAL A 15 2.10 -8.54 7.31
CA VAL A 15 3.15 -7.75 6.63
C VAL A 15 3.74 -6.69 7.57
N GLU A 16 2.97 -6.17 8.52
CA GLU A 16 3.43 -5.20 9.50
C GLU A 16 4.69 -5.65 10.24
N PHE A 17 4.73 -6.93 10.64
CA PHE A 17 5.82 -7.46 11.45
C PHE A 17 7.10 -7.72 10.68
N PHE A 18 7.03 -7.90 9.38
CA PHE A 18 8.13 -8.30 8.52
C PHE A 18 8.61 -7.21 7.57
N CYS A 19 8.06 -6.01 7.68
CA CYS A 19 8.42 -4.88 6.83
C CYS A 19 9.85 -4.43 7.10
N GLN A 20 10.67 -4.36 6.04
CA GLN A 20 12.08 -3.99 6.10
C GLN A 20 12.31 -2.57 5.60
N THR A 21 11.71 -2.21 4.49
CA THR A 21 11.86 -0.89 3.89
C THR A 21 10.51 -0.36 3.42
N ALA A 22 10.35 0.94 3.55
CA ALA A 22 9.23 1.68 2.98
C ALA A 22 9.72 3.04 2.52
N ASN A 23 9.17 3.56 1.43
CA ASN A 23 9.44 4.92 0.99
C ASN A 23 8.27 5.83 1.32
N ILE A 24 8.54 7.12 1.50
CA ILE A 24 7.51 8.13 1.46
C ILE A 24 7.37 8.55 -0.01
N PRO A 25 6.21 8.32 -0.65
CA PRO A 25 6.06 8.61 -2.06
C PRO A 25 6.17 10.10 -2.36
N GLY A 26 6.77 10.42 -3.50
CA GLY A 26 6.83 11.79 -4.00
C GLY A 26 5.50 12.25 -4.57
N ILE A 27 5.34 13.56 -4.64
CA ILE A 27 4.18 14.22 -5.24
C ILE A 27 4.68 15.15 -6.33
N SER A 28 3.98 15.20 -7.45
CA SER A 28 4.21 16.16 -8.51
C SER A 28 2.93 16.93 -8.84
N LEU A 29 3.08 18.22 -9.10
CA LEU A 29 2.00 19.07 -9.57
C LEU A 29 2.17 19.30 -11.07
N GLY A 30 1.11 19.11 -11.84
CA GLY A 30 1.08 19.48 -13.25
C GLY A 30 1.31 20.97 -13.44
N GLN A 31 1.90 21.33 -14.57
CA GLN A 31 2.12 22.72 -14.94
C GLN A 31 1.64 22.98 -16.35
N ALA A 32 1.08 24.17 -16.56
CA ALA A 32 0.81 24.72 -17.89
C ALA A 32 1.92 25.68 -18.27
N THR A 33 2.25 25.77 -19.55
CA THR A 33 3.25 26.72 -20.04
C THR A 33 2.61 27.72 -21.00
N ILE A 34 3.01 28.98 -20.89
CA ILE A 34 2.71 29.99 -21.90
C ILE A 34 4.00 30.27 -22.66
N ASP A 35 3.96 30.05 -23.97
CA ASP A 35 5.10 30.30 -24.82
C ASP A 35 5.17 31.77 -25.18
N THR A 36 6.30 32.39 -24.84
CA THR A 36 6.65 33.75 -25.28
C THR A 36 7.84 33.70 -26.21
N PRO A 37 8.08 34.74 -27.06
CA PRO A 37 9.23 34.75 -27.97
C PRO A 37 10.60 34.59 -27.32
N LEU A 38 10.68 34.90 -26.00
CA LEU A 38 11.94 34.87 -25.25
C LEU A 38 12.08 33.66 -24.33
N LYS A 39 10.97 33.13 -23.78
CA LYS A 39 10.98 32.05 -22.82
C LYS A 39 9.57 31.50 -22.59
N SER A 40 9.47 30.18 -22.42
CA SER A 40 8.25 29.57 -21.89
C SER A 40 8.08 29.90 -20.41
N ILE A 41 6.93 30.42 -20.04
CA ILE A 41 6.59 30.77 -18.64
C ILE A 41 5.73 29.68 -18.05
N PRO A 42 6.16 29.00 -16.97
CA PRO A 42 5.37 27.97 -16.33
C PRO A 42 4.30 28.57 -15.41
N PHE A 43 3.11 27.98 -15.43
CA PHE A 43 2.03 28.25 -14.49
C PHE A 43 1.68 26.99 -13.73
N PRO A 44 1.30 27.07 -12.44
CA PRO A 44 0.86 25.92 -11.69
C PRO A 44 -0.44 25.35 -12.29
N GLY A 45 -0.44 24.03 -12.53
CA GLY A 45 -1.65 23.29 -12.86
C GLY A 45 -2.46 22.94 -11.61
N ASP A 46 -3.51 22.18 -11.79
CA ASP A 46 -4.44 21.75 -10.74
C ASP A 46 -4.45 20.23 -10.51
N GLU A 47 -3.63 19.48 -11.23
CA GLU A 47 -3.53 18.03 -11.10
C GLU A 47 -2.32 17.62 -10.27
N LEU A 48 -2.59 16.91 -9.15
CA LEU A 48 -1.57 16.28 -8.32
C LEU A 48 -1.39 14.81 -8.73
N ASN A 49 -0.15 14.42 -8.96
CA ASN A 49 0.23 13.04 -9.23
C ASN A 49 1.02 12.49 -8.04
N TYR A 50 0.54 11.38 -7.49
CA TYR A 50 1.19 10.67 -6.39
C TYR A 50 1.97 9.47 -6.94
N GLN A 51 3.22 9.33 -6.50
CA GLN A 51 4.03 8.16 -6.82
C GLN A 51 3.58 6.96 -5.99
N ASP A 52 3.89 5.76 -6.47
CA ASP A 52 3.54 4.52 -5.78
C ASP A 52 4.32 4.37 -4.46
N LEU A 53 3.66 3.74 -3.49
CA LEU A 53 4.30 3.30 -2.26
C LEU A 53 4.95 1.94 -2.47
N GLY A 54 6.27 1.87 -2.35
CA GLY A 54 7.02 0.62 -2.42
C GLY A 54 7.40 0.13 -1.03
N ILE A 55 7.12 -1.14 -0.76
CA ILE A 55 7.45 -1.79 0.51
C ILE A 55 8.21 -3.06 0.24
N SER A 56 9.27 -3.28 1.01
CA SER A 56 10.04 -4.51 1.04
C SER A 56 9.82 -5.19 2.39
N PHE A 57 9.57 -6.49 2.36
CA PHE A 57 9.33 -7.27 3.57
C PHE A 57 9.99 -8.66 3.49
N LEU A 58 10.29 -9.21 4.65
CA LEU A 58 10.76 -10.60 4.75
C LEU A 58 9.58 -11.55 4.56
N VAL A 59 9.80 -12.58 3.75
CA VAL A 59 8.82 -13.61 3.51
C VAL A 59 8.94 -14.67 4.60
N ASP A 60 7.81 -15.01 5.19
CA ASP A 60 7.75 -16.06 6.21
C ASP A 60 7.95 -17.46 5.60
N GLU A 61 8.36 -18.43 6.40
CA GLU A 61 8.62 -19.83 5.95
C GLU A 61 7.38 -20.48 5.33
N ASN A 62 6.20 -20.12 5.78
CA ASN A 62 4.92 -20.65 5.28
C ASN A 62 4.31 -19.79 4.17
N LEU A 63 4.98 -18.74 3.74
CA LEU A 63 4.50 -17.76 2.74
C LEU A 63 3.18 -17.07 3.12
N ASN A 64 2.85 -16.97 4.39
CA ASN A 64 1.56 -16.41 4.82
C ASN A 64 1.41 -14.94 4.42
N ASN A 65 2.43 -14.13 4.70
CA ASN A 65 2.41 -12.71 4.36
C ASN A 65 2.42 -12.47 2.84
N TYR A 66 3.20 -13.25 2.10
CA TYR A 66 3.21 -13.19 0.64
C TYR A 66 1.85 -13.61 0.05
N LYS A 67 1.26 -14.67 0.61
CA LYS A 67 -0.04 -15.17 0.18
C LYS A 67 -1.16 -14.17 0.44
N GLU A 68 -1.14 -13.43 1.52
CA GLU A 68 -2.14 -12.39 1.80
C GLU A 68 -2.19 -11.33 0.69
N ILE A 69 -1.03 -10.85 0.25
CA ILE A 69 -0.94 -9.87 -0.85
C ILE A 69 -1.35 -10.52 -2.17
N HIS A 70 -0.89 -11.74 -2.42
CA HIS A 70 -1.25 -12.51 -3.61
C HIS A 70 -2.77 -12.70 -3.72
N ASP A 71 -3.42 -13.10 -2.62
CA ASP A 71 -4.87 -13.33 -2.61
C ASP A 71 -5.65 -12.03 -2.84
N TRP A 72 -5.15 -10.92 -2.33
CA TRP A 72 -5.73 -9.62 -2.61
C TRP A 72 -5.62 -9.24 -4.09
N LEU A 73 -4.46 -9.41 -4.70
CA LEU A 73 -4.26 -9.17 -6.14
C LEU A 73 -5.14 -10.08 -7.00
N ILE A 74 -5.22 -11.36 -6.67
CA ILE A 74 -6.07 -12.33 -7.38
C ILE A 74 -7.55 -11.96 -7.24
N GLY A 75 -7.97 -11.53 -6.06
CA GLY A 75 -9.34 -11.06 -5.83
C GLY A 75 -9.68 -9.84 -6.67
N LEU A 76 -8.74 -8.90 -6.81
CA LEU A 76 -8.94 -7.70 -7.65
C LEU A 76 -8.99 -8.04 -9.14
N GLY A 77 -8.09 -8.90 -9.60
CA GLY A 77 -7.99 -9.28 -11.01
C GLY A 77 -8.96 -10.36 -11.46
N ALA A 78 -9.46 -11.19 -10.54
CA ALA A 78 -10.37 -12.32 -10.77
C ALA A 78 -10.05 -13.16 -12.03
N PRO A 79 -8.82 -13.72 -12.17
CA PRO A 79 -8.36 -14.30 -13.43
C PRO A 79 -9.08 -15.61 -13.80
N GLN A 80 -9.65 -16.32 -12.84
CA GLN A 80 -10.31 -17.61 -13.08
C GLN A 80 -11.82 -17.46 -13.19
N ASN A 81 -12.44 -16.76 -12.24
CA ASN A 81 -13.88 -16.56 -12.22
C ASN A 81 -14.25 -15.36 -11.32
N HIS A 82 -15.49 -14.89 -11.47
CA HIS A 82 -15.99 -13.75 -10.71
C HIS A 82 -16.12 -14.02 -9.20
N ASN A 83 -16.18 -15.28 -8.78
CA ASN A 83 -16.27 -15.65 -7.36
C ASN A 83 -15.03 -15.23 -6.57
N GLN A 84 -13.86 -15.10 -7.21
CA GLN A 84 -12.65 -14.61 -6.56
C GLN A 84 -12.82 -13.17 -6.07
N PHE A 85 -13.45 -12.32 -6.87
CA PHE A 85 -13.78 -10.96 -6.46
C PHE A 85 -14.84 -10.94 -5.35
N SER A 86 -15.86 -11.77 -5.46
CA SER A 86 -16.89 -11.91 -4.42
C SER A 86 -16.28 -12.34 -3.08
N THR A 87 -15.36 -13.30 -3.11
CA THR A 87 -14.64 -13.75 -1.91
C THR A 87 -13.83 -12.63 -1.29
N LEU A 88 -13.12 -11.83 -2.09
CA LEU A 88 -12.39 -10.68 -1.60
C LEU A 88 -13.32 -9.65 -0.92
N ARG A 89 -14.45 -9.38 -1.55
CA ARG A 89 -15.46 -8.45 -1.04
C ARG A 89 -16.06 -8.94 0.28
N ASP A 90 -16.34 -10.23 0.39
CA ASP A 90 -17.06 -10.83 1.51
C ASP A 90 -16.12 -11.22 2.67
N THR A 91 -14.81 -11.28 2.43
CA THR A 91 -13.85 -11.60 3.49
C THR A 91 -13.67 -10.45 4.46
N GLY A 92 -14.42 -10.49 5.53
CA GLY A 92 -14.16 -9.75 6.76
C GLY A 92 -14.53 -8.29 6.69
N THR A 93 -15.72 -8.00 7.16
CA THR A 93 -16.19 -6.62 7.42
C THR A 93 -15.23 -5.83 8.32
N ASP A 94 -14.44 -6.51 9.13
CA ASP A 94 -13.49 -5.91 10.07
C ASP A 94 -12.23 -5.33 9.41
N ARG A 95 -11.98 -5.73 8.17
CA ARG A 95 -10.79 -5.32 7.41
C ARG A 95 -11.04 -4.13 6.48
N PHE A 96 -12.26 -3.61 6.46
CA PHE A 96 -12.66 -2.50 5.59
C PHE A 96 -13.14 -1.30 6.41
N PRO A 97 -12.26 -0.33 6.65
CA PRO A 97 -12.57 0.81 7.51
C PRO A 97 -13.72 1.70 7.01
N GLY A 98 -14.17 1.53 5.77
CA GLY A 98 -15.31 2.26 5.22
C GLY A 98 -16.68 1.63 5.46
N GLN A 99 -16.74 0.42 6.03
CA GLN A 99 -18.01 -0.23 6.33
C GLN A 99 -18.40 -0.01 7.80
N THR A 100 -19.32 0.89 8.04
CA THR A 100 -20.00 0.93 9.33
C THR A 100 -20.97 -0.24 9.41
N THR A 101 -20.82 -1.07 10.44
CA THR A 101 -21.67 -2.24 10.72
C THR A 101 -23.18 -1.90 10.88
N ASN A 102 -23.53 -0.62 10.89
CA ASN A 102 -24.88 -0.12 11.09
C ASN A 102 -25.53 0.41 9.81
N SER A 103 -24.95 0.21 8.65
CA SER A 103 -25.62 0.59 7.41
C SER A 103 -26.64 -0.48 7.03
N PRO A 104 -27.95 -0.15 6.96
CA PRO A 104 -28.99 -1.11 6.59
C PRO A 104 -28.88 -1.58 5.11
N ASN A 105 -27.96 -1.03 4.36
CA ASN A 105 -27.70 -1.38 2.96
C ASN A 105 -26.22 -1.84 2.78
N ASN A 106 -25.88 -2.95 3.40
CA ASN A 106 -24.55 -3.57 3.26
C ASN A 106 -24.20 -3.99 1.82
N ASN A 107 -25.15 -3.92 0.91
CA ASN A 107 -24.96 -4.37 -0.48
C ASN A 107 -24.63 -3.24 -1.47
N THR A 108 -24.49 -2.01 -1.02
CA THR A 108 -24.40 -0.87 -1.93
C THR A 108 -23.16 0.01 -1.76
N VAL A 109 -22.16 -0.43 -0.98
CA VAL A 109 -20.87 0.28 -1.00
C VAL A 109 -20.07 -0.29 -2.18
N PRO A 110 -19.93 0.45 -3.29
CA PRO A 110 -19.25 -0.05 -4.50
C PRO A 110 -17.81 -0.48 -4.26
N ASP A 111 -17.19 0.03 -3.21
CA ASP A 111 -15.76 -0.13 -2.93
C ASP A 111 -15.46 -1.09 -1.78
N GLY A 112 -16.49 -1.74 -1.22
CA GLY A 112 -16.31 -2.70 -0.11
C GLY A 112 -15.41 -3.86 -0.53
N GLY A 113 -14.20 -3.89 0.02
CA GLY A 113 -13.28 -4.97 -0.19
C GLY A 113 -12.18 -4.74 -1.21
N THR A 114 -12.32 -3.75 -2.07
CA THR A 114 -11.30 -3.41 -3.07
C THR A 114 -10.14 -2.64 -2.43
N TYR A 115 -10.45 -1.66 -1.60
CA TYR A 115 -9.49 -0.75 -0.98
C TYR A 115 -9.31 -1.04 0.50
N SER A 116 -8.18 -0.57 1.02
CA SER A 116 -7.89 -0.57 2.46
C SER A 116 -7.28 0.76 2.86
N ASP A 117 -7.10 0.96 4.15
CA ASP A 117 -6.31 2.05 4.70
C ASP A 117 -4.96 1.53 5.19
N ALA A 118 -3.94 2.35 5.03
CA ALA A 118 -2.61 2.05 5.55
C ALA A 118 -2.02 3.26 6.26
N THR A 119 -1.16 2.99 7.22
CA THR A 119 -0.45 4.00 8.00
C THR A 119 1.03 3.66 8.05
N LEU A 120 1.87 4.62 7.71
CA LEU A 120 3.31 4.57 7.91
C LEU A 120 3.67 5.48 9.08
N THR A 121 4.06 4.90 10.20
CA THR A 121 4.43 5.64 11.40
C THR A 121 5.94 5.75 11.48
N ILE A 122 6.44 6.96 11.62
CA ILE A 122 7.87 7.24 11.78
C ILE A 122 8.15 7.43 13.28
N LEU A 123 9.11 6.66 13.78
CA LEU A 123 9.51 6.66 15.17
C LEU A 123 10.81 7.45 15.33
N ASN A 124 10.96 8.11 16.49
CA ASN A 124 12.23 8.72 16.85
C ASN A 124 13.22 7.69 17.43
N SER A 125 14.41 8.14 17.80
CA SER A 125 15.46 7.30 18.41
C SER A 125 15.05 6.64 19.73
N LYS A 126 13.96 7.09 20.35
CA LYS A 126 13.41 6.51 21.59
C LYS A 126 12.17 5.63 21.33
N ASN A 127 11.94 5.21 20.08
CA ASN A 127 10.76 4.44 19.66
C ASN A 127 9.41 5.13 19.93
N ILE A 128 9.39 6.46 19.98
CA ILE A 128 8.16 7.22 20.16
C ILE A 128 7.68 7.69 18.78
N ALA A 129 6.41 7.45 18.47
CA ALA A 129 5.79 7.91 17.25
C ALA A 129 5.78 9.45 17.19
N LYS A 130 6.27 10.02 16.08
CA LYS A 130 6.31 11.46 15.87
C LYS A 130 5.52 11.91 14.67
N VAL A 131 5.52 11.13 13.61
CA VAL A 131 4.85 11.46 12.37
C VAL A 131 4.12 10.21 11.88
N GLU A 132 2.92 10.41 11.45
CA GLU A 132 2.08 9.40 10.80
C GLU A 132 1.76 9.82 9.37
N ILE A 133 1.94 8.93 8.42
CA ILE A 133 1.53 9.14 7.04
C ILE A 133 0.37 8.19 6.78
N ARG A 134 -0.81 8.73 6.53
CA ARG A 134 -2.04 7.99 6.33
C ARG A 134 -2.37 7.93 4.85
N PHE A 135 -2.43 6.71 4.32
CA PHE A 135 -2.81 6.45 2.94
C PHE A 135 -4.28 6.06 2.86
N HIS A 136 -5.00 6.71 1.95
CA HIS A 136 -6.42 6.47 1.75
C HIS A 136 -6.67 5.68 0.48
N ASN A 137 -7.54 4.67 0.58
CA ASN A 137 -7.93 3.80 -0.53
C ASN A 137 -6.73 3.13 -1.20
N ILE A 138 -5.88 2.50 -0.41
CA ILE A 138 -4.69 1.80 -0.88
C ILE A 138 -5.05 0.40 -1.40
N PHE A 139 -4.39 0.00 -2.46
CA PHE A 139 -4.48 -1.34 -3.02
C PHE A 139 -3.15 -1.74 -3.67
N PRO A 140 -2.78 -3.02 -3.70
CA PRO A 140 -1.56 -3.46 -4.34
C PRO A 140 -1.69 -3.43 -5.85
N THR A 141 -0.60 -3.06 -6.53
CA THR A 141 -0.50 -3.05 -8.00
C THR A 141 0.48 -4.07 -8.52
N SER A 142 1.52 -4.38 -7.77
CA SER A 142 2.49 -5.40 -8.15
C SER A 142 3.06 -6.11 -6.94
N LEU A 143 3.38 -7.37 -7.11
CA LEU A 143 4.05 -8.21 -6.13
C LEU A 143 5.29 -8.82 -6.78
N GLY A 144 6.46 -8.61 -6.20
CA GLY A 144 7.72 -9.09 -6.73
C GLY A 144 7.82 -10.61 -6.74
N ALA A 145 8.60 -11.15 -7.70
CA ALA A 145 8.87 -12.57 -7.79
C ALA A 145 9.76 -13.06 -6.63
N LEU A 146 9.56 -14.29 -6.22
CA LEU A 146 10.43 -15.00 -5.28
C LEU A 146 11.34 -15.96 -6.05
N SER A 147 12.63 -15.95 -5.70
CA SER A 147 13.61 -16.88 -6.27
C SER A 147 14.11 -17.83 -5.20
N TYR A 148 14.02 -19.11 -5.49
CA TYR A 148 14.54 -20.18 -4.64
C TYR A 148 15.79 -20.79 -5.26
N ASP A 149 16.87 -20.88 -4.50
CA ASP A 149 18.12 -21.51 -4.92
C ASP A 149 18.53 -22.55 -3.88
N VAL A 150 18.59 -23.81 -4.31
CA VAL A 150 18.99 -24.95 -3.46
C VAL A 150 20.52 -24.95 -3.22
N GLN A 151 21.28 -24.27 -4.08
CA GLN A 151 22.73 -24.23 -3.98
C GLN A 151 23.29 -23.08 -3.12
N ALA A 152 22.40 -22.24 -2.61
CA ALA A 152 22.80 -21.17 -1.71
C ALA A 152 23.39 -21.74 -0.42
N SER A 153 24.64 -21.40 -0.13
CA SER A 153 25.37 -21.90 1.04
C SER A 153 25.02 -21.16 2.33
N ASP A 154 24.39 -20.00 2.20
CA ASP A 154 24.02 -19.12 3.33
C ASP A 154 22.51 -19.12 3.56
N VAL A 155 22.13 -19.05 4.83
CA VAL A 155 20.73 -18.87 5.22
C VAL A 155 20.33 -17.42 4.97
N ASN A 156 19.95 -17.13 3.73
CA ASN A 156 19.42 -15.84 3.37
C ASN A 156 17.89 -15.84 3.47
N TYR A 157 17.37 -14.89 4.22
CA TYR A 157 15.92 -14.69 4.26
C TYR A 157 15.42 -14.16 2.91
N LEU A 158 14.33 -14.75 2.42
CA LEU A 158 13.69 -14.26 1.20
C LEU A 158 13.04 -12.91 1.47
N GLN A 159 13.27 -11.97 0.56
CA GLN A 159 12.62 -10.67 0.55
C GLN A 159 11.69 -10.56 -0.64
N ALA A 160 10.55 -9.95 -0.43
CA ALA A 160 9.61 -9.60 -1.48
C ALA A 160 9.37 -8.10 -1.48
N ASN A 161 9.07 -7.57 -2.67
CA ASN A 161 8.70 -6.19 -2.86
C ASN A 161 7.23 -6.12 -3.30
N VAL A 162 6.52 -5.15 -2.78
CA VAL A 162 5.14 -4.86 -3.17
C VAL A 162 4.99 -3.37 -3.43
N ASP A 163 4.32 -3.03 -4.52
CA ASP A 163 3.96 -1.66 -4.85
C ASP A 163 2.47 -1.46 -4.65
N PHE A 164 2.14 -0.35 -4.03
CA PHE A 164 0.76 0.06 -3.77
C PHE A 164 0.44 1.35 -4.48
N SER A 165 -0.75 1.43 -5.03
CA SER A 165 -1.38 2.66 -5.47
C SER A 165 -2.42 3.10 -4.44
N TYR A 166 -2.70 4.38 -4.35
CA TYR A 166 -3.62 4.96 -3.37
C TYR A 166 -4.23 6.25 -3.93
N MET A 167 -5.30 6.73 -3.31
CA MET A 167 -5.96 7.96 -3.75
C MET A 167 -5.15 9.19 -3.35
N TYR A 168 -4.78 9.34 -2.07
CA TYR A 168 -3.94 10.40 -1.54
C TYR A 168 -3.39 9.99 -0.18
N TYR A 169 -2.41 10.73 0.32
CA TYR A 169 -1.92 10.56 1.69
C TYR A 169 -1.89 11.88 2.45
N GLU A 170 -1.93 11.77 3.76
CA GLU A 170 -1.84 12.88 4.69
C GLU A 170 -0.66 12.68 5.64
N ILE A 171 0.04 13.76 5.95
CA ILE A 171 1.10 13.76 6.96
C ILE A 171 0.54 14.37 8.24
N VAL A 172 0.50 13.58 9.30
CA VAL A 172 0.01 13.99 10.61
C VAL A 172 1.17 14.01 11.60
N GLN A 173 1.38 15.15 12.25
CA GLN A 173 2.35 15.28 13.33
C GLN A 173 1.67 14.94 14.65
N LEU A 174 2.29 14.05 15.39
CA LEU A 174 1.80 13.56 16.68
C LEU A 174 2.41 14.31 17.87
#